data_75dd1036519b76ff37104b8320f51a85
#
_entry.id   75dd1036519b76ff37104b8320f51a85
#
_cell.length_a   1.000
_cell.length_b   1.000
_cell.length_c   1.000
_cell.angle_alpha   90.00
_cell.angle_beta   90.00
_cell.angle_gamma   90.00
#
_symmetry.space_group_name_H-M   'P 1'
#
loop_
_entity.id
_entity.type
_entity.pdbx_description
1 polymer ?
#
loop_
_entity_poly.entity_id
_entity_poly.type
_entity_poly.pdbx_seq_one_letter_code
_entity_poly.pdbx_strand_id
1 'polypeptide(L)'
;MGSKFREVNTLSFIGNIGPKTERVWKEVDEEIDIIGCKEKFERPCQLISPLNLLKTSLPGDGDTRQIPIFVNDDVRIELMHCRASKGADGRRPSGFFETQIQVENKRATKTAAGDFELVEGDVLVVPPNISHENSGNGPTTRLIVYTRTPVQIAQSYPARESVVPNKQCTLLKPTAVLDQVAEGGSGGKHFELVENADILIETTHRSDAQRIYHRGFGQDEVAFQLSGRRATITNQGKYMLETGDFLLIPPGTSHRNIGDMPTIRIILYTKNPLCMADEYAKRAQRAGQSIAEIRRS
;
A
#
# COMPACT_ATOMS: atom_id res chain seq x y z
N MET A 1 20.92 28.33 -17.85
CA MET A 1 21.72 27.21 -17.36
C MET A 1 20.94 25.95 -17.68
N GLY A 2 21.45 25.09 -18.56
CA GLY A 2 20.72 23.90 -18.97
C GLY A 2 20.77 22.84 -17.89
N SER A 3 19.61 22.34 -17.49
CA SER A 3 19.47 21.22 -16.59
C SER A 3 20.18 19.99 -17.16
N LYS A 4 21.07 19.41 -16.39
CA LYS A 4 21.72 18.16 -16.75
C LYS A 4 20.87 16.99 -16.24
N PHE A 5 19.90 16.58 -17.04
CA PHE A 5 19.30 15.28 -16.84
C PHE A 5 20.36 14.20 -17.09
N ARG A 6 20.69 13.47 -16.07
CA ARG A 6 21.45 12.24 -16.22
C ARG A 6 20.50 11.07 -16.09
N GLU A 7 20.26 10.38 -17.18
CA GLU A 7 19.59 9.10 -17.14
C GLU A 7 20.53 8.10 -16.50
N VAL A 8 20.27 7.76 -15.23
CA VAL A 8 21.25 7.02 -14.44
C VAL A 8 21.10 5.52 -14.61
N ASN A 9 19.91 5.02 -14.84
CA ASN A 9 19.67 3.60 -15.18
C ASN A 9 18.19 3.36 -15.46
N THR A 10 17.91 2.54 -16.48
CA THR A 10 16.62 1.89 -16.64
C THR A 10 16.65 0.61 -15.84
N LEU A 11 16.08 0.62 -14.65
CA LEU A 11 15.88 -0.61 -13.90
C LEU A 11 14.61 -1.29 -14.43
N SER A 12 14.81 -2.44 -15.08
CA SER A 12 13.68 -3.31 -15.42
C SER A 12 13.12 -3.88 -14.13
N PHE A 13 11.90 -3.54 -13.80
CA PHE A 13 11.19 -4.15 -12.69
C PHE A 13 10.78 -5.56 -13.11
N ILE A 14 11.37 -6.57 -12.48
CA ILE A 14 11.06 -7.97 -12.74
C ILE A 14 10.07 -8.43 -11.68
N GLY A 15 8.86 -7.91 -11.73
CA GLY A 15 7.73 -8.58 -11.10
C GLY A 15 7.00 -9.39 -12.18
N ASN A 16 6.36 -10.48 -11.80
CA ASN A 16 5.50 -11.25 -12.70
C ASN A 16 4.21 -10.50 -13.09
N ILE A 17 4.18 -9.18 -12.95
CA ILE A 17 3.05 -8.32 -13.22
C ILE A 17 3.15 -7.81 -14.65
N GLY A 18 2.68 -8.61 -15.59
CA GLY A 18 2.55 -8.20 -16.98
C GLY A 18 3.88 -7.96 -17.71
N PRO A 19 3.86 -7.28 -18.85
CA PRO A 19 5.07 -6.94 -19.56
C PRO A 19 5.96 -6.07 -18.68
N LYS A 20 7.28 -6.30 -18.75
CA LYS A 20 8.29 -5.58 -17.96
C LYS A 20 7.97 -4.10 -17.93
N THR A 21 7.67 -3.58 -16.74
CA THR A 21 7.54 -2.15 -16.54
C THR A 21 8.93 -1.58 -16.32
N GLU A 22 9.34 -0.69 -17.20
CA GLU A 22 10.59 0.03 -17.04
C GLU A 22 10.40 1.15 -16.02
N ARG A 23 11.13 1.09 -14.93
CA ARG A 23 11.30 2.25 -14.05
C ARG A 23 12.47 3.06 -14.59
N VAL A 24 12.16 4.24 -15.08
CA VAL A 24 13.20 5.20 -15.46
C VAL A 24 13.53 6.05 -14.24
N TRP A 25 14.74 5.87 -13.74
CA TRP A 25 15.30 6.69 -12.68
C TRP A 25 16.00 7.89 -13.32
N LYS A 26 15.58 9.10 -12.96
CA LYS A 26 16.26 10.34 -13.36
C LYS A 26 16.75 11.05 -12.13
N GLU A 27 18.05 11.33 -12.10
CA GLU A 27 18.62 12.23 -11.13
C GLU A 27 18.28 13.66 -11.54
N VAL A 28 17.64 14.42 -10.62
CA VAL A 28 17.22 15.79 -10.88
C VAL A 28 17.88 16.68 -9.85
N ASP A 29 18.74 17.58 -10.33
CA ASP A 29 19.47 18.53 -9.48
C ASP A 29 18.54 19.61 -8.89
N GLU A 30 17.38 19.91 -9.52
CA GLU A 30 16.46 20.95 -9.07
C GLU A 30 14.98 20.59 -9.29
N GLU A 31 14.10 21.05 -8.37
CA GLU A 31 12.64 20.85 -8.40
C GLU A 31 11.94 21.38 -9.66
N ILE A 32 12.58 22.32 -10.35
CA ILE A 32 11.99 23.08 -11.47
C ILE A 32 11.87 22.24 -12.75
N ASP A 33 12.69 21.20 -12.91
CA ASP A 33 12.75 20.45 -14.16
C ASP A 33 11.60 19.45 -14.35
N ILE A 34 10.87 19.13 -13.29
CA ILE A 34 9.69 18.25 -13.38
C ILE A 34 8.50 19.00 -13.95
N ILE A 35 8.39 20.31 -13.65
CA ILE A 35 7.32 21.18 -14.13
C ILE A 35 7.39 21.34 -15.67
N GLY A 36 8.56 21.14 -16.26
CA GLY A 36 8.77 21.17 -17.70
C GLY A 36 8.33 19.94 -18.48
N CYS A 37 7.97 18.85 -17.81
CA CYS A 37 7.47 17.66 -18.46
C CYS A 37 6.08 17.92 -19.03
N LYS A 38 6.00 18.14 -20.35
CA LYS A 38 4.75 18.40 -21.09
C LYS A 38 3.91 17.13 -21.35
N GLU A 39 4.11 16.10 -20.59
CA GLU A 39 3.33 14.87 -20.74
C GLU A 39 1.87 15.15 -20.30
N LYS A 40 0.94 14.82 -21.17
CA LYS A 40 -0.48 14.84 -20.83
C LYS A 40 -0.73 13.68 -19.89
N PHE A 41 -1.11 14.00 -18.65
CA PHE A 41 -1.53 12.96 -17.71
C PHE A 41 -2.93 12.50 -18.09
N GLU A 42 -3.07 11.21 -18.31
CA GLU A 42 -4.39 10.63 -18.58
C GLU A 42 -5.26 10.66 -17.31
N ARG A 43 -4.64 10.56 -16.14
CA ARG A 43 -5.33 10.55 -14.84
C ARG A 43 -4.56 11.37 -13.79
N PRO A 44 -5.27 12.07 -12.88
CA PRO A 44 -4.63 12.78 -11.77
C PRO A 44 -4.18 11.83 -10.66
N CYS A 45 -3.14 12.22 -9.91
CA CYS A 45 -2.86 11.63 -8.62
C CYS A 45 -4.03 11.88 -7.65
N GLN A 46 -4.27 10.93 -6.75
CA GLN A 46 -5.37 11.03 -5.77
C GLN A 46 -4.82 10.74 -4.37
N LEU A 47 -4.84 11.76 -3.52
CA LEU A 47 -4.57 11.61 -2.08
C LEU A 47 -5.89 11.33 -1.36
N ILE A 48 -5.92 10.30 -0.51
CA ILE A 48 -7.10 9.86 0.24
C ILE A 48 -6.70 9.59 1.68
N SER A 49 -7.42 10.17 2.64
CA SER A 49 -7.21 10.04 4.09
C SER A 49 -8.35 9.28 4.78
N PRO A 50 -8.49 7.96 4.57
CA PRO A 50 -9.66 7.20 5.03
C PRO A 50 -9.64 6.83 6.51
N LEU A 51 -8.47 6.85 7.16
CA LEU A 51 -8.34 6.36 8.55
C LEU A 51 -9.21 7.17 9.54
N ASN A 52 -9.17 8.50 9.45
CA ASN A 52 -9.99 9.36 10.28
C ASN A 52 -11.48 9.15 10.00
N LEU A 53 -11.84 8.99 8.74
CA LEU A 53 -13.22 8.72 8.33
C LEU A 53 -13.74 7.39 8.89
N LEU A 54 -12.89 6.36 8.95
CA LEU A 54 -13.23 5.06 9.54
C LEU A 54 -13.35 5.13 11.06
N LYS A 55 -12.51 5.90 11.72
CA LYS A 55 -12.56 6.11 13.17
C LYS A 55 -13.77 6.93 13.62
N THR A 56 -14.27 7.81 12.75
CA THR A 56 -15.49 8.61 13.01
C THR A 56 -16.72 7.71 12.97
N SER A 57 -17.51 7.73 14.05
CA SER A 57 -18.78 7.02 14.12
C SER A 57 -19.86 7.74 13.31
N LEU A 58 -20.51 7.04 12.43
CA LEU A 58 -21.71 7.48 11.74
C LEU A 58 -22.93 6.65 12.19
N PRO A 59 -24.14 7.19 12.09
CA PRO A 59 -25.34 6.43 12.38
C PRO A 59 -25.39 5.11 11.60
N GLY A 60 -25.67 4.02 12.31
CA GLY A 60 -25.72 2.66 11.74
C GLY A 60 -24.38 1.93 11.67
N ASP A 61 -23.27 2.54 12.12
CA ASP A 61 -21.99 1.86 12.22
C ASP A 61 -22.00 0.83 13.36
N GLY A 62 -21.46 -0.36 13.08
CA GLY A 62 -21.10 -1.36 14.07
C GLY A 62 -19.70 -1.15 14.65
N ASP A 63 -19.26 -2.11 15.49
CA ASP A 63 -17.91 -2.11 16.07
C ASP A 63 -16.84 -2.32 15.03
N THR A 64 -17.13 -3.05 13.98
CA THR A 64 -16.25 -3.30 12.85
C THR A 64 -16.70 -2.50 11.64
N ARG A 65 -15.79 -1.68 11.11
CA ARG A 65 -16.01 -0.89 9.91
C ARG A 65 -15.01 -1.26 8.86
N GLN A 66 -15.47 -1.48 7.68
CA GLN A 66 -14.67 -1.83 6.51
C GLN A 66 -15.11 -0.97 5.35
N ILE A 67 -14.15 -0.40 4.63
CA ILE A 67 -14.42 0.47 3.50
C ILE A 67 -13.46 0.14 2.36
N PRO A 68 -13.97 -0.18 1.18
CA PRO A 68 -13.14 -0.25 -0.02
C PRO A 68 -12.65 1.15 -0.39
N ILE A 69 -11.37 1.25 -0.71
CA ILE A 69 -10.70 2.50 -1.08
C ILE A 69 -10.51 2.54 -2.59
N PHE A 70 -9.87 1.52 -3.14
CA PHE A 70 -9.61 1.37 -4.56
C PHE A 70 -10.03 0.00 -5.06
N VAL A 71 -10.53 -0.03 -6.28
CA VAL A 71 -11.02 -1.26 -6.93
C VAL A 71 -10.71 -1.27 -8.43
N ASN A 72 -10.50 -2.48 -8.96
CA ASN A 72 -10.64 -2.83 -10.36
C ASN A 72 -11.21 -4.25 -10.45
N ASP A 73 -11.20 -4.87 -11.61
CA ASP A 73 -11.78 -6.21 -11.81
C ASP A 73 -11.03 -7.31 -11.06
N ASP A 74 -9.73 -7.12 -10.78
CA ASP A 74 -8.83 -8.15 -10.25
C ASP A 74 -8.45 -7.91 -8.79
N VAL A 75 -8.44 -6.62 -8.38
CA VAL A 75 -7.92 -6.18 -7.09
C VAL A 75 -8.92 -5.27 -6.39
N ARG A 76 -9.08 -5.47 -5.08
CA ARG A 76 -9.85 -4.59 -4.20
C ARG A 76 -9.02 -4.28 -2.96
N ILE A 77 -8.78 -3.00 -2.71
CA ILE A 77 -8.01 -2.48 -1.59
C ILE A 77 -8.97 -1.87 -0.59
N GLU A 78 -8.92 -2.34 0.65
CA GLU A 78 -9.82 -1.93 1.72
C GLU A 78 -9.07 -1.56 2.98
N LEU A 79 -9.63 -0.64 3.75
CA LEU A 79 -9.21 -0.39 5.11
C LEU A 79 -10.30 -0.85 6.08
N MET A 80 -9.90 -1.54 7.13
CA MET A 80 -10.79 -2.04 8.15
C MET A 80 -10.36 -1.55 9.52
N HIS A 81 -11.31 -1.05 10.29
CA HIS A 81 -11.12 -0.64 11.68
C HIS A 81 -12.11 -1.36 12.59
N CYS A 82 -11.61 -2.01 13.62
CA CYS A 82 -12.38 -2.66 14.65
C CYS A 82 -12.21 -1.90 15.96
N ARG A 83 -13.30 -1.45 16.57
CA ARG A 83 -13.31 -0.68 17.83
C ARG A 83 -13.27 -1.56 19.06
N ALA A 84 -13.88 -2.73 18.99
CA ALA A 84 -14.02 -3.62 20.13
C ALA A 84 -12.79 -4.50 20.30
N SER A 85 -12.35 -4.61 21.57
CA SER A 85 -11.30 -5.56 21.97
C SER A 85 -11.83 -6.99 22.16
N LYS A 86 -13.14 -7.16 22.24
CA LYS A 86 -13.80 -8.43 22.57
C LYS A 86 -14.92 -8.68 21.56
N GLY A 87 -14.61 -9.37 20.55
CA GLY A 87 -15.59 -9.85 19.57
C GLY A 87 -14.85 -10.54 18.46
N ALA A 88 -15.11 -11.79 18.33
CA ALA A 88 -14.71 -12.53 17.19
C ALA A 88 -15.31 -11.85 15.95
N ASP A 89 -14.49 -11.11 15.22
CA ASP A 89 -14.84 -10.77 13.86
C ASP A 89 -14.65 -12.03 13.01
N GLY A 90 -15.61 -12.95 13.18
CA GLY A 90 -15.66 -14.19 12.43
C GLY A 90 -15.93 -13.87 10.97
N ARG A 91 -14.89 -13.87 10.15
CA ARG A 91 -15.06 -13.70 8.72
C ARG A 91 -15.49 -14.98 8.06
N ARG A 92 -16.55 -14.88 7.26
CA ARG A 92 -16.94 -15.95 6.36
C ARG A 92 -15.88 -16.14 5.29
N PRO A 93 -15.63 -17.37 4.84
CA PRO A 93 -14.73 -17.62 3.75
C PRO A 93 -15.08 -16.75 2.54
N SER A 94 -14.11 -16.04 2.01
CA SER A 94 -14.26 -15.33 0.73
C SER A 94 -13.74 -16.19 -0.41
N GLY A 95 -14.23 -15.98 -1.61
CA GLY A 95 -13.68 -16.60 -2.82
C GLY A 95 -12.38 -15.95 -3.30
N PHE A 96 -11.77 -15.05 -2.51
CA PHE A 96 -10.58 -14.28 -2.84
C PHE A 96 -9.43 -14.63 -1.92
N PHE A 97 -8.22 -14.43 -2.40
CA PHE A 97 -7.03 -14.34 -1.55
C PHE A 97 -7.08 -13.00 -0.80
N GLU A 98 -6.74 -13.03 0.48
CA GLU A 98 -6.64 -11.84 1.31
C GLU A 98 -5.18 -11.65 1.74
N THR A 99 -4.58 -10.52 1.38
CA THR A 99 -3.32 -10.06 1.97
C THR A 99 -3.66 -8.99 3.00
N GLN A 100 -3.51 -9.33 4.28
CA GLN A 100 -3.86 -8.47 5.41
C GLN A 100 -2.60 -7.89 6.02
N ILE A 101 -2.48 -6.56 6.07
CA ILE A 101 -1.36 -5.84 6.65
C ILE A 101 -1.83 -5.16 7.92
N GLN A 102 -1.16 -5.43 9.04
CA GLN A 102 -1.50 -4.80 10.32
C GLN A 102 -1.04 -3.35 10.33
N VAL A 103 -1.97 -2.42 10.55
CA VAL A 103 -1.70 -0.97 10.50
C VAL A 103 -1.55 -0.37 11.89
N GLU A 104 -2.45 -0.73 12.82
CA GLU A 104 -2.42 -0.19 14.18
C GLU A 104 -2.68 -1.28 15.21
N ASN A 105 -1.90 -1.24 16.27
CA ASN A 105 -1.99 -2.14 17.42
C ASN A 105 -1.74 -3.62 17.07
N LYS A 106 -1.86 -4.46 18.07
CA LYS A 106 -1.66 -5.91 17.98
C LYS A 106 -2.99 -6.63 17.87
N ARG A 107 -3.04 -7.67 17.06
CA ARG A 107 -4.17 -8.60 16.99
C ARG A 107 -3.71 -10.05 16.95
N ALA A 108 -4.59 -10.93 17.37
CA ALA A 108 -4.49 -12.36 17.10
C ALA A 108 -5.50 -12.74 16.02
N THR A 109 -5.10 -13.61 15.10
CA THR A 109 -5.97 -14.18 14.07
C THR A 109 -5.95 -15.69 14.23
N LYS A 110 -7.12 -16.28 14.53
CA LYS A 110 -7.30 -17.73 14.59
C LYS A 110 -7.85 -18.26 13.27
N THR A 111 -7.24 -19.27 12.74
CA THR A 111 -7.70 -19.95 11.52
C THR A 111 -7.67 -21.46 11.71
N ALA A 112 -8.27 -22.23 10.81
CA ALA A 112 -8.12 -23.66 10.79
C ALA A 112 -6.67 -24.13 10.60
N ALA A 113 -5.82 -23.23 10.07
CA ALA A 113 -4.39 -23.48 9.82
C ALA A 113 -3.48 -23.17 11.01
N GLY A 114 -4.00 -22.50 12.04
CA GLY A 114 -3.26 -22.10 13.23
C GLY A 114 -3.59 -20.69 13.71
N ASP A 115 -2.96 -20.30 14.80
CA ASP A 115 -3.12 -18.99 15.43
C ASP A 115 -1.93 -18.10 15.06
N PHE A 116 -2.20 -16.87 14.66
CA PHE A 116 -1.20 -15.88 14.24
C PHE A 116 -1.33 -14.64 15.11
N GLU A 117 -0.21 -14.18 15.67
CA GLU A 117 -0.11 -12.86 16.29
C GLU A 117 0.53 -11.88 15.30
N LEU A 118 -0.16 -10.75 15.06
CA LEU A 118 0.29 -9.70 14.17
C LEU A 118 0.53 -8.42 14.95
N VAL A 119 1.66 -7.79 14.69
CA VAL A 119 1.99 -6.42 15.10
C VAL A 119 2.04 -5.51 13.88
N GLU A 120 2.15 -4.20 14.09
CA GLU A 120 2.23 -3.21 13.02
C GLU A 120 3.31 -3.59 11.98
N GLY A 121 2.92 -3.58 10.71
CA GLY A 121 3.76 -3.97 9.58
C GLY A 121 3.75 -5.46 9.24
N ASP A 122 3.24 -6.33 10.11
CA ASP A 122 3.11 -7.76 9.79
C ASP A 122 2.06 -7.99 8.71
N VAL A 123 2.31 -9.01 7.88
CA VAL A 123 1.48 -9.36 6.72
C VAL A 123 1.01 -10.80 6.81
N LEU A 124 -0.29 -11.03 6.80
CA LEU A 124 -0.90 -12.36 6.76
C LEU A 124 -1.59 -12.59 5.42
N VAL A 125 -1.15 -13.60 4.69
CA VAL A 125 -1.81 -14.08 3.48
C VAL A 125 -2.77 -15.20 3.84
N VAL A 126 -4.05 -15.00 3.55
CA VAL A 126 -5.14 -15.96 3.78
C VAL A 126 -5.70 -16.42 2.43
N PRO A 127 -5.58 -17.70 2.09
CA PRO A 127 -6.19 -18.26 0.87
C PRO A 127 -7.72 -18.21 0.88
N PRO A 128 -8.37 -18.37 -0.28
CA PRO A 128 -9.81 -18.47 -0.38
C PRO A 128 -10.36 -19.61 0.50
N ASN A 129 -11.58 -19.42 0.96
CA ASN A 129 -12.34 -20.40 1.74
C ASN A 129 -11.74 -20.75 3.12
N ILE A 130 -10.79 -19.99 3.62
CA ILE A 130 -10.30 -20.10 4.99
C ILE A 130 -11.09 -19.16 5.89
N SER A 131 -11.86 -19.76 6.80
CA SER A 131 -12.51 -19.01 7.89
C SER A 131 -11.46 -18.55 8.89
N HIS A 132 -11.55 -17.31 9.32
CA HIS A 132 -10.68 -16.78 10.33
C HIS A 132 -11.43 -15.86 11.30
N GLU A 133 -10.93 -15.82 12.52
CA GLU A 133 -11.44 -15.01 13.62
C GLU A 133 -10.34 -14.09 14.11
N ASN A 134 -10.65 -12.80 14.25
CA ASN A 134 -9.69 -11.82 14.73
C ASN A 134 -10.08 -11.33 16.11
N SER A 135 -9.11 -11.21 17.01
CA SER A 135 -9.25 -10.65 18.34
C SER A 135 -8.08 -9.72 18.64
N GLY A 136 -8.30 -8.75 19.52
CA GLY A 136 -7.27 -7.80 19.96
C GLY A 136 -7.55 -7.28 21.37
N ASN A 137 -6.56 -6.63 21.96
CA ASN A 137 -6.67 -6.01 23.29
C ASN A 137 -7.04 -4.52 23.19
N GLY A 138 -7.69 -4.09 22.13
CA GLY A 138 -8.08 -2.72 21.85
C GLY A 138 -8.48 -2.51 20.40
N PRO A 139 -8.76 -1.27 20.00
CA PRO A 139 -9.05 -0.97 18.60
C PRO A 139 -7.90 -1.40 17.70
N THR A 140 -8.20 -1.98 16.55
CA THR A 140 -7.20 -2.41 15.58
C THR A 140 -7.57 -1.91 14.19
N THR A 141 -6.55 -1.60 13.39
CA THR A 141 -6.72 -1.22 11.98
C THR A 141 -5.86 -2.12 11.10
N ARG A 142 -6.41 -2.52 9.97
CA ARG A 142 -5.69 -3.31 8.96
C ARG A 142 -6.03 -2.86 7.55
N LEU A 143 -5.03 -2.90 6.69
CA LEU A 143 -5.17 -2.81 5.24
C LEU A 143 -5.39 -4.22 4.71
N ILE A 144 -6.38 -4.40 3.84
CA ILE A 144 -6.70 -5.69 3.23
C ILE A 144 -6.69 -5.53 1.71
N VAL A 145 -5.96 -6.40 1.06
CA VAL A 145 -5.91 -6.49 -0.40
C VAL A 145 -6.51 -7.82 -0.81
N TYR A 146 -7.60 -7.77 -1.55
CA TYR A 146 -8.26 -8.93 -2.13
C TYR A 146 -7.82 -9.12 -3.57
N THR A 147 -7.48 -10.35 -3.94
CA THR A 147 -7.16 -10.73 -5.32
C THR A 147 -7.88 -12.01 -5.71
N ARG A 148 -8.23 -12.14 -7.00
CA ARG A 148 -8.81 -13.39 -7.54
C ARG A 148 -7.72 -14.42 -7.80
N THR A 149 -6.59 -13.96 -8.30
CA THR A 149 -5.44 -14.77 -8.64
C THR A 149 -4.63 -15.09 -7.37
N PRO A 150 -4.11 -16.32 -7.22
CA PRO A 150 -3.25 -16.69 -6.09
C PRO A 150 -2.07 -15.73 -5.95
N VAL A 151 -1.82 -15.28 -4.72
CA VAL A 151 -0.61 -14.55 -4.38
C VAL A 151 0.44 -15.51 -3.84
N GLN A 152 1.69 -15.24 -4.16
CA GLN A 152 2.86 -15.96 -3.64
C GLN A 152 3.79 -14.97 -2.94
N ILE A 153 4.63 -15.50 -2.06
CA ILE A 153 5.71 -14.70 -1.48
C ILE A 153 6.65 -14.32 -2.60
N ALA A 154 7.00 -13.03 -2.67
CA ALA A 154 7.90 -12.53 -3.68
C ALA A 154 9.26 -13.26 -3.65
N GLN A 155 9.82 -13.48 -4.82
CA GLN A 155 11.09 -14.20 -4.93
C GLN A 155 12.23 -13.47 -4.21
N SER A 156 12.16 -12.14 -4.15
CA SER A 156 13.13 -11.27 -3.50
C SER A 156 12.94 -11.12 -1.99
N TYR A 157 11.92 -11.76 -1.38
CA TYR A 157 11.70 -11.65 0.07
C TYR A 157 12.87 -12.24 0.87
N PRO A 158 13.53 -11.47 1.77
CA PRO A 158 14.83 -11.81 2.33
C PRO A 158 14.86 -13.06 3.21
N ALA A 159 13.74 -13.40 3.81
CA ALA A 159 13.64 -14.48 4.79
C ALA A 159 12.77 -15.64 4.30
N ARG A 160 12.81 -15.96 3.02
CA ARG A 160 11.98 -16.99 2.40
C ARG A 160 12.06 -18.35 3.10
N GLU A 161 13.20 -18.68 3.67
CA GLU A 161 13.43 -19.91 4.42
C GLU A 161 12.77 -19.91 5.81
N SER A 162 12.57 -18.72 6.41
CA SER A 162 11.90 -18.55 7.71
C SER A 162 10.38 -18.50 7.62
N VAL A 163 9.87 -18.37 6.40
CA VAL A 163 8.43 -18.45 6.16
C VAL A 163 8.04 -19.92 6.19
N VAL A 164 7.56 -20.38 7.33
CA VAL A 164 6.93 -21.68 7.44
C VAL A 164 5.58 -21.58 6.71
N PRO A 165 5.45 -22.11 5.49
CA PRO A 165 4.14 -22.17 4.87
C PRO A 165 3.33 -23.15 5.70
N ASN A 166 2.56 -22.64 6.62
CA ASN A 166 1.47 -23.45 7.09
C ASN A 166 0.60 -23.71 5.86
N LYS A 167 0.18 -24.94 5.62
CA LYS A 167 -0.44 -25.41 4.37
C LYS A 167 -1.58 -24.54 3.82
N GLN A 168 -2.01 -23.53 4.58
CA GLN A 168 -3.17 -22.70 4.29
C GLN A 168 -2.95 -21.20 4.44
N CYS A 169 -2.16 -20.70 5.41
CA CYS A 169 -1.91 -19.26 5.60
C CYS A 169 -0.41 -18.97 5.70
N THR A 170 0.00 -17.78 5.36
CA THR A 170 1.41 -17.37 5.44
C THR A 170 1.55 -16.06 6.19
N LEU A 171 2.35 -16.06 7.27
CA LEU A 171 2.70 -14.86 8.03
C LEU A 171 4.08 -14.37 7.61
N LEU A 172 4.19 -13.12 7.18
CA LEU A 172 5.43 -12.40 6.92
C LEU A 172 5.65 -11.36 8.01
N LYS A 173 6.89 -11.23 8.47
CA LYS A 173 7.32 -10.22 9.47
C LYS A 173 8.38 -9.30 8.87
N PRO A 174 7.98 -8.30 8.07
CA PRO A 174 8.91 -7.44 7.33
C PRO A 174 9.90 -6.72 8.22
N THR A 175 9.48 -6.26 9.39
CA THR A 175 10.36 -5.56 10.35
C THR A 175 11.47 -6.47 10.89
N ALA A 176 11.21 -7.76 11.04
CA ALA A 176 12.20 -8.72 11.56
C ALA A 176 13.34 -9.04 10.57
N VAL A 177 13.15 -8.71 9.29
CA VAL A 177 14.14 -9.01 8.24
C VAL A 177 14.86 -7.77 7.71
N LEU A 178 14.54 -6.59 8.23
CA LEU A 178 15.11 -5.32 7.77
C LEU A 178 16.64 -5.28 7.80
N ASP A 179 17.27 -5.88 8.81
CA ASP A 179 18.72 -5.87 8.93
C ASP A 179 19.41 -6.73 7.85
N GLN A 180 18.66 -7.61 7.20
CA GLN A 180 19.14 -8.44 6.10
C GLN A 180 19.05 -7.72 4.73
N VAL A 181 18.36 -6.58 4.69
CA VAL A 181 18.15 -5.81 3.45
C VAL A 181 19.20 -4.72 3.33
N ALA A 182 19.91 -4.70 2.21
CA ALA A 182 20.84 -3.61 1.89
C ALA A 182 20.07 -2.31 1.58
N GLU A 183 20.68 -1.17 1.88
CA GLU A 183 20.15 0.11 1.44
C GLU A 183 20.23 0.22 -0.09
N GLY A 184 19.11 0.62 -0.70
CA GLY A 184 19.06 0.87 -2.15
C GLY A 184 19.73 2.20 -2.52
N GLY A 185 20.12 2.36 -3.79
CA GLY A 185 20.77 3.56 -4.32
C GLY A 185 19.95 4.86 -4.20
N SER A 186 18.65 4.73 -3.95
CA SER A 186 17.73 5.85 -3.70
C SER A 186 17.58 6.23 -2.23
N GLY A 187 18.41 5.65 -1.34
CA GLY A 187 18.29 5.74 0.11
C GLY A 187 17.14 4.89 0.68
N GLY A 188 17.35 4.30 1.86
CA GLY A 188 16.39 3.44 2.53
C GLY A 188 16.34 1.99 2.04
N LYS A 189 15.62 1.17 2.77
CA LYS A 189 15.46 -0.26 2.53
C LYS A 189 14.10 -0.52 1.91
N HIS A 190 14.05 -1.31 0.85
CA HIS A 190 12.80 -1.74 0.23
C HIS A 190 12.90 -3.20 -0.21
N PHE A 191 11.82 -3.92 -0.15
CA PHE A 191 11.73 -5.29 -0.66
C PHE A 191 10.28 -5.68 -0.91
N GLU A 192 10.12 -6.62 -1.82
CA GLU A 192 8.84 -7.17 -2.20
C GLU A 192 8.34 -8.14 -1.14
N LEU A 193 7.04 -8.12 -0.88
CA LEU A 193 6.38 -9.00 0.09
C LEU A 193 5.68 -10.16 -0.60
N VAL A 194 4.71 -9.83 -1.44
CA VAL A 194 3.90 -10.80 -2.19
C VAL A 194 3.62 -10.29 -3.59
N GLU A 195 3.42 -11.22 -4.50
CA GLU A 195 3.16 -10.95 -5.91
C GLU A 195 2.21 -11.94 -6.56
N ASN A 196 1.56 -11.52 -7.64
CA ASN A 196 0.91 -12.37 -8.62
C ASN A 196 0.84 -11.65 -9.98
N ALA A 197 0.04 -12.16 -10.92
CA ALA A 197 -0.10 -11.55 -12.25
C ALA A 197 -0.76 -10.15 -12.25
N ASP A 198 -1.46 -9.78 -11.19
CA ASP A 198 -2.32 -8.60 -11.12
C ASP A 198 -1.78 -7.53 -10.18
N ILE A 199 -0.99 -7.92 -9.17
CA ILE A 199 -0.47 -7.04 -8.13
C ILE A 199 0.91 -7.46 -7.63
N LEU A 200 1.73 -6.46 -7.29
CA LEU A 200 2.92 -6.60 -6.46
C LEU A 200 2.78 -5.71 -5.23
N ILE A 201 3.10 -6.24 -4.06
CA ILE A 201 3.11 -5.50 -2.79
C ILE A 201 4.52 -5.45 -2.24
N GLU A 202 5.01 -4.23 -1.99
CA GLU A 202 6.32 -3.94 -1.40
C GLU A 202 6.19 -3.24 -0.06
N THR A 203 7.24 -3.32 0.75
CA THR A 203 7.45 -2.41 1.88
C THR A 203 8.68 -1.56 1.67
N THR A 204 8.61 -0.31 2.11
CA THR A 204 9.73 0.64 2.03
C THR A 204 9.94 1.29 3.40
N HIS A 205 11.16 1.20 3.90
CA HIS A 205 11.61 1.81 5.15
C HIS A 205 12.66 2.87 4.83
N ARG A 206 12.41 4.13 5.20
CA ARG A 206 13.30 5.24 4.92
C ARG A 206 13.48 6.13 6.13
N SER A 207 14.73 6.59 6.32
CA SER A 207 15.09 7.60 7.31
C SER A 207 15.36 8.98 6.71
N ASP A 208 15.48 9.05 5.38
CA ASP A 208 15.91 10.26 4.66
C ASP A 208 15.06 10.54 3.41
N ALA A 209 15.36 11.66 2.76
CA ALA A 209 14.77 12.04 1.48
C ALA A 209 15.27 11.14 0.35
N GLN A 210 14.37 10.78 -0.55
CA GLN A 210 14.73 10.15 -1.81
C GLN A 210 15.37 11.17 -2.73
N ARG A 211 16.59 10.89 -3.19
CA ARG A 211 17.38 11.81 -4.02
C ARG A 211 16.97 11.81 -5.49
N ILE A 212 16.26 10.78 -5.91
CA ILE A 212 16.00 10.49 -7.33
C ILE A 212 14.50 10.53 -7.59
N TYR A 213 14.10 11.20 -8.67
CA TYR A 213 12.77 11.07 -9.24
C TYR A 213 12.68 9.78 -10.02
N HIS A 214 11.54 9.13 -9.91
CA HIS A 214 11.24 7.93 -10.67
C HIS A 214 9.80 7.96 -11.17
N ARG A 215 9.52 7.13 -12.17
CA ARG A 215 8.17 6.91 -12.67
C ARG A 215 8.00 5.47 -13.12
N GLY A 216 6.82 4.92 -12.88
CA GLY A 216 6.40 3.63 -13.42
C GLY A 216 5.68 3.81 -14.75
N PHE A 217 5.81 2.84 -15.64
CA PHE A 217 5.06 2.78 -16.88
C PHE A 217 4.16 1.54 -16.88
N GLY A 218 2.90 1.72 -17.26
CA GLY A 218 1.95 0.61 -17.42
C GLY A 218 1.34 0.05 -16.13
N GLN A 219 1.59 0.68 -14.97
CA GLN A 219 1.06 0.26 -13.68
C GLN A 219 0.60 1.46 -12.86
N ASP A 220 -0.49 1.29 -12.12
CA ASP A 220 -0.80 2.20 -11.03
C ASP A 220 0.07 1.86 -9.83
N GLU A 221 0.57 2.89 -9.17
CA GLU A 221 1.22 2.79 -7.86
C GLU A 221 0.28 3.36 -6.79
N VAL A 222 0.00 2.58 -5.76
CA VAL A 222 -0.69 3.05 -4.57
C VAL A 222 0.30 3.04 -3.42
N ALA A 223 0.68 4.21 -2.94
CA ALA A 223 1.49 4.37 -1.74
C ALA A 223 0.59 4.51 -0.53
N PHE A 224 0.64 3.56 0.40
CA PHE A 224 -0.02 3.63 1.70
C PHE A 224 1.01 4.00 2.78
N GLN A 225 0.78 5.08 3.51
CA GLN A 225 1.66 5.50 4.60
C GLN A 225 1.32 4.70 5.86
N LEU A 226 2.16 3.71 6.17
CA LEU A 226 1.96 2.85 7.33
C LEU A 226 2.37 3.56 8.63
N SER A 227 3.52 4.26 8.62
CA SER A 227 3.94 5.06 9.77
C SER A 227 4.77 6.27 9.36
N GLY A 228 4.77 7.30 10.22
CA GLY A 228 5.48 8.54 10.01
C GLY A 228 4.77 9.48 9.03
N ARG A 229 5.47 10.57 8.65
CA ARG A 229 4.96 11.62 7.76
C ARG A 229 5.92 11.84 6.60
N ARG A 230 5.38 12.07 5.40
CA ARG A 230 6.20 12.24 4.18
C ARG A 230 5.52 13.12 3.15
N ALA A 231 6.31 13.89 2.42
CA ALA A 231 5.87 14.55 1.20
C ALA A 231 6.23 13.67 -0.02
N THR A 232 5.28 13.48 -0.93
CA THR A 232 5.53 12.98 -2.28
C THR A 232 5.41 14.15 -3.24
N ILE A 233 6.50 14.49 -3.91
CA ILE A 233 6.54 15.54 -4.95
C ILE A 233 6.40 14.86 -6.29
N THR A 234 5.43 15.29 -7.05
CA THR A 234 5.14 14.78 -8.40
C THR A 234 5.14 15.94 -9.39
N ASN A 235 5.16 15.61 -10.68
CA ASN A 235 4.91 16.61 -11.73
C ASN A 235 3.46 17.10 -11.79
N GLN A 236 2.57 16.58 -10.93
CA GLN A 236 1.18 17.05 -10.78
C GLN A 236 0.96 17.86 -9.49
N GLY A 237 1.92 17.88 -8.57
CA GLY A 237 1.81 18.59 -7.32
C GLY A 237 2.58 17.94 -6.17
N LYS A 238 2.46 18.54 -4.99
CA LYS A 238 3.04 18.05 -3.75
C LYS A 238 1.93 17.52 -2.83
N TYR A 239 2.09 16.30 -2.39
CA TYR A 239 1.15 15.59 -1.53
C TYR A 239 1.83 15.27 -0.19
N MET A 240 1.19 15.70 0.91
CA MET A 240 1.64 15.34 2.26
C MET A 240 0.88 14.10 2.72
N LEU A 241 1.59 13.03 3.04
CA LEU A 241 1.01 11.80 3.54
C LEU A 241 1.32 11.66 5.03
N GLU A 242 0.28 11.36 5.78
CA GLU A 242 0.34 10.99 7.18
C GLU A 242 -0.04 9.51 7.36
N THR A 243 0.21 8.94 8.51
CA THR A 243 -0.16 7.55 8.80
C THR A 243 -1.62 7.29 8.47
N GLY A 244 -1.88 6.28 7.65
CA GLY A 244 -3.20 5.89 7.18
C GLY A 244 -3.63 6.51 5.85
N ASP A 245 -2.82 7.41 5.27
CA ASP A 245 -3.11 8.02 3.97
C ASP A 245 -2.71 7.12 2.79
N PHE A 246 -3.45 7.26 1.72
CA PHE A 246 -3.17 6.65 0.42
C PHE A 246 -2.88 7.72 -0.63
N LEU A 247 -1.89 7.46 -1.47
CA LEU A 247 -1.66 8.23 -2.69
C LEU A 247 -1.67 7.29 -3.89
N LEU A 248 -2.67 7.44 -4.76
CA LEU A 248 -2.69 6.77 -6.06
C LEU A 248 -1.89 7.62 -7.05
N ILE A 249 -0.88 7.01 -7.65
CA ILE A 249 0.02 7.59 -8.63
C ILE A 249 -0.16 6.85 -9.95
N PRO A 250 -0.78 7.47 -10.96
CA PRO A 250 -0.97 6.84 -12.26
C PRO A 250 0.34 6.64 -13.05
N PRO A 251 0.36 5.73 -14.04
CA PRO A 251 1.50 5.53 -14.92
C PRO A 251 2.01 6.82 -15.54
N GLY A 252 3.32 6.92 -15.73
CA GLY A 252 3.96 8.09 -16.33
C GLY A 252 4.19 9.27 -15.38
N THR A 253 3.64 9.23 -14.17
CA THR A 253 3.80 10.30 -13.19
C THR A 253 5.18 10.22 -12.55
N SER A 254 6.03 11.20 -12.84
CA SER A 254 7.33 11.34 -12.16
C SER A 254 7.13 11.79 -10.72
N HIS A 255 7.76 11.11 -9.78
CA HIS A 255 7.67 11.48 -8.37
C HIS A 255 8.92 11.13 -7.57
N ARG A 256 9.12 11.83 -6.47
CA ARG A 256 10.06 11.51 -5.41
C ARG A 256 9.45 11.72 -4.04
N ASN A 257 10.04 11.10 -3.05
CA ASN A 257 9.57 11.17 -1.67
C ASN A 257 10.57 11.92 -0.80
N ILE A 258 10.08 12.85 -0.02
CA ILE A 258 10.85 13.63 0.94
C ILE A 258 10.27 13.40 2.34
N GLY A 259 11.10 12.98 3.26
CA GLY A 259 10.75 12.84 4.68
C GLY A 259 11.88 13.36 5.53
N ASP A 260 11.54 13.88 6.68
CA ASP A 260 12.45 14.41 7.71
C ASP A 260 12.55 13.48 8.93
N MET A 261 11.85 12.36 8.88
CA MET A 261 11.79 11.35 9.95
C MET A 261 11.63 9.95 9.35
N PRO A 262 11.95 8.90 10.13
CA PRO A 262 11.73 7.53 9.68
C PRO A 262 10.28 7.28 9.27
N THR A 263 10.09 6.66 8.12
CA THR A 263 8.79 6.34 7.57
C THR A 263 8.75 4.91 7.06
N ILE A 264 7.58 4.28 7.18
CA ILE A 264 7.28 2.98 6.60
C ILE A 264 6.11 3.14 5.65
N ARG A 265 6.23 2.59 4.45
CA ARG A 265 5.16 2.55 3.47
C ARG A 265 4.95 1.15 2.95
N ILE A 266 3.71 0.88 2.60
CA ILE A 266 3.32 -0.24 1.76
C ILE A 266 3.04 0.34 0.38
N ILE A 267 3.64 -0.24 -0.64
CA ILE A 267 3.46 0.17 -2.03
C ILE A 267 2.82 -0.99 -2.77
N LEU A 268 1.74 -0.69 -3.48
CA LEU A 268 1.01 -1.66 -4.27
C LEU A 268 1.09 -1.22 -5.74
N TYR A 269 1.57 -2.10 -6.59
CA TYR A 269 1.57 -1.89 -8.04
C TYR A 269 0.52 -2.78 -8.66
N THR A 270 -0.40 -2.20 -9.42
CA THR A 270 -1.46 -2.97 -10.08
C THR A 270 -1.35 -2.87 -11.59
N LYS A 271 -1.50 -4.01 -12.26
CA LYS A 271 -1.46 -4.09 -13.72
C LYS A 271 -2.57 -3.30 -14.38
N ASN A 272 -3.79 -3.48 -13.88
CA ASN A 272 -4.96 -2.79 -14.39
C ASN A 272 -5.25 -1.53 -13.59
N PRO A 273 -5.73 -0.44 -14.22
CA PRO A 273 -6.04 0.81 -13.56
C PRO A 273 -7.00 0.64 -12.39
N LEU A 274 -6.72 1.35 -11.30
CA LEU A 274 -7.58 1.41 -10.12
C LEU A 274 -8.51 2.61 -10.19
N CYS A 275 -9.71 2.44 -9.68
CA CYS A 275 -10.67 3.52 -9.46
C CYS A 275 -10.96 3.66 -7.95
N MET A 276 -11.25 4.88 -7.50
CA MET A 276 -11.79 5.08 -6.16
C MET A 276 -13.13 4.35 -6.02
N ALA A 277 -13.31 3.64 -4.93
CA ALA A 277 -14.54 2.89 -4.69
C ALA A 277 -15.71 3.84 -4.36
N ASP A 278 -16.89 3.56 -4.90
CA ASP A 278 -18.10 4.34 -4.64
C ASP A 278 -18.50 4.36 -3.17
N GLU A 279 -18.27 3.27 -2.45
CA GLU A 279 -18.57 3.15 -1.03
C GLU A 279 -17.75 4.13 -0.20
N TYR A 280 -16.47 4.35 -0.58
CA TYR A 280 -15.66 5.37 0.06
C TYR A 280 -16.26 6.76 -0.15
N ALA A 281 -16.59 7.11 -1.39
CA ALA A 281 -17.18 8.41 -1.73
C ALA A 281 -18.50 8.64 -0.97
N LYS A 282 -19.38 7.64 -0.91
CA LYS A 282 -20.67 7.70 -0.17
C LYS A 282 -20.45 7.89 1.33
N ARG A 283 -19.44 7.21 1.92
CA ARG A 283 -19.14 7.38 3.35
C ARG A 283 -18.60 8.77 3.65
N ALA A 284 -17.68 9.28 2.83
CA ALA A 284 -17.11 10.59 2.97
C ALA A 284 -18.18 11.70 2.89
N GLN A 285 -19.12 11.59 1.95
CA GLN A 285 -20.28 12.48 1.86
C GLN A 285 -21.17 12.43 3.11
N ARG A 286 -21.44 11.26 3.66
CA ARG A 286 -22.20 11.13 4.92
C ARG A 286 -21.48 11.75 6.12
N ALA A 287 -20.14 11.81 6.07
CA ALA A 287 -19.33 12.48 7.08
C ALA A 287 -19.20 13.99 6.84
N GLY A 288 -19.90 14.56 5.83
CA GLY A 288 -19.90 15.98 5.53
C GLY A 288 -18.73 16.46 4.65
N GLN A 289 -17.97 15.53 4.06
CA GLN A 289 -16.91 15.91 3.11
C GLN A 289 -17.50 16.18 1.73
N SER A 290 -17.05 17.24 1.06
CA SER A 290 -17.45 17.52 -0.32
C SER A 290 -16.73 16.57 -1.30
N ILE A 291 -17.35 16.29 -2.45
CA ILE A 291 -16.71 15.50 -3.52
C ILE A 291 -15.41 16.18 -4.01
N ALA A 292 -15.34 17.50 -3.97
CA ALA A 292 -14.14 18.23 -4.35
C ALA A 292 -12.99 18.05 -3.33
N GLU A 293 -13.31 17.95 -2.03
CA GLU A 293 -12.33 17.62 -0.98
C GLU A 293 -11.87 16.19 -1.09
N ILE A 294 -12.78 15.23 -1.35
CA ILE A 294 -12.47 13.81 -1.55
C ILE A 294 -11.49 13.60 -2.73
N ARG A 295 -11.58 14.43 -3.78
CA ARG A 295 -10.73 14.35 -4.99
C ARG A 295 -9.46 15.19 -4.91
N ARG A 296 -9.37 16.11 -3.98
CA ARG A 296 -8.21 17.00 -3.76
C ARG A 296 -7.36 16.61 -2.56
N SER A 297 -7.99 15.88 -1.60
CA SER A 297 -7.30 15.40 -0.39
C SER A 297 -6.34 14.27 -0.73
#